data_1618a5ed1ce419e675c4a9d07d3e0ad3
#
_entry.id   1618a5ed1ce419e675c4a9d07d3e0ad3
#
_cell.length_a   1.000
_cell.length_b   1.000
_cell.length_c   1.000
_cell.angle_alpha   90.00
_cell.angle_beta   90.00
_cell.angle_gamma   90.00
#
_symmetry.space_group_name_H-M   'P 1'
#
loop_
_entity.id
_entity.type
_entity.pdbx_description
1 polymer ?
#
loop_
_entity_poly.entity_id
_entity_poly.type
_entity_poly.pdbx_seq_one_letter_code
_entity_poly.pdbx_strand_id
1 'polypeptide(L)'
;MSMKKNLKYLLLLSLLSFMACNGDEKIDSGMVQQDGEVLQLNVRVGDFAINDVSSIRATDSGSTGTFENGDRIGIIVLDADNNVLSDNIPYRYDGNIWSFDSNNDEGKTTIYYDNKATVYLAYFPYSKEVDNVINIDDLKGKFLPQGDQRSKDAYRASDLLVWSDTSGRPLKKLDIVFEHAYSLLSLSPSIKCKINGRRDFTYVPSSISDVSFNVGTEPLFPYQMNDGSYQIIISPKRAKVRWLYEYNKEMYSGAMPDTDLSANTCYTFTPVLKDIGDYTLDKAQMGDFYCKDESNNGYLIPGDVTALSADMNCLGIVLKSGKDSEGEWVDYCKYKQKYGITEMHTVHGYVLALYDANGGNACTWGLWSLTDINRGEPSTGFYGYKNTQGIISFAENENRTLKNGFPPVYWVTDYEYSHPAPANSSGWFLPSLGQCWYWMYNKAYLLSAVNKATGDNDYGWKLGYWSSSEDDYDPFLNAYYADTYVGAMDWDYKNSKHCV
;
A
#
# COMPACT_ATOMS: atom_id res chain seq x y z
N MET A 1 42.15 -28.13 -22.53
CA MET A 1 42.33 -27.42 -23.79
C MET A 1 41.27 -26.32 -23.80
N SER A 2 41.56 -25.27 -23.13
CA SER A 2 41.99 -23.93 -23.57
C SER A 2 41.09 -23.33 -24.65
N MET A 3 40.32 -22.30 -24.32
CA MET A 3 40.73 -20.92 -24.61
C MET A 3 39.75 -19.90 -24.03
N LYS A 4 40.31 -19.03 -23.19
CA LYS A 4 39.74 -17.71 -22.79
C LYS A 4 39.82 -16.76 -23.98
N LYS A 5 38.87 -15.86 -24.15
CA LYS A 5 39.13 -14.55 -24.76
C LYS A 5 38.31 -13.44 -24.11
N ASN A 6 39.06 -12.55 -23.51
CA ASN A 6 38.68 -11.21 -23.06
C ASN A 6 38.36 -10.32 -24.27
N LEU A 7 37.43 -9.40 -24.12
CA LEU A 7 37.39 -8.20 -24.96
C LEU A 7 37.26 -6.95 -24.11
N LYS A 8 38.31 -6.13 -24.22
CA LYS A 8 38.54 -4.85 -23.56
C LYS A 8 37.82 -3.71 -24.27
N TYR A 9 37.46 -2.75 -23.46
CA TYR A 9 37.22 -1.31 -23.69
C TYR A 9 37.62 -0.74 -25.03
N LEU A 10 36.77 0.09 -25.62
CA LEU A 10 37.14 1.17 -26.50
C LEU A 10 36.40 2.47 -26.15
N LEU A 11 37.15 3.34 -25.50
CA LEU A 11 36.84 4.75 -25.33
C LEU A 11 37.14 5.46 -26.64
N LEU A 12 36.22 6.22 -27.20
CA LEU A 12 36.55 7.13 -28.30
C LEU A 12 36.13 8.54 -27.91
N LEU A 13 37.11 9.35 -27.51
CA LEU A 13 37.07 10.81 -27.52
C LEU A 13 37.06 11.30 -28.96
N SER A 14 36.12 12.16 -29.33
CA SER A 14 36.26 13.01 -30.51
C SER A 14 36.03 14.47 -30.11
N LEU A 15 37.16 15.18 -29.97
CA LEU A 15 37.23 16.64 -30.15
C LEU A 15 36.90 16.95 -31.60
N LEU A 16 36.03 17.88 -31.85
CA LEU A 16 36.00 18.56 -33.15
C LEU A 16 35.74 20.06 -32.93
N SER A 17 36.66 20.76 -33.46
CA SER A 17 36.98 22.16 -33.51
C SER A 17 35.93 23.03 -34.20
N PHE A 18 35.94 24.25 -33.74
CA PHE A 18 35.27 25.44 -34.29
C PHE A 18 35.57 25.72 -35.75
N MET A 19 34.58 26.08 -36.53
CA MET A 19 34.72 26.98 -37.66
C MET A 19 33.58 28.00 -37.61
N ALA A 20 33.98 29.25 -37.48
CA ALA A 20 33.14 30.42 -37.64
C ALA A 20 32.91 30.68 -39.15
N CYS A 21 31.70 31.02 -39.53
CA CYS A 21 31.43 31.76 -40.76
C CYS A 21 30.42 32.88 -40.42
N ASN A 22 30.88 34.10 -40.59
CA ASN A 22 30.07 35.31 -40.65
C ASN A 22 29.18 35.29 -41.90
N GLY A 23 27.91 35.63 -41.70
CA GLY A 23 26.99 35.99 -42.77
C GLY A 23 25.89 36.87 -42.20
N ASP A 24 26.06 38.20 -42.41
CA ASP A 24 25.02 39.18 -42.12
C ASP A 24 23.78 38.94 -43.00
N GLU A 25 22.64 38.69 -42.39
CA GLU A 25 21.34 39.10 -42.94
C GLU A 25 20.41 39.55 -41.80
N LYS A 26 20.10 40.86 -41.82
CA LYS A 26 19.10 41.47 -40.96
C LYS A 26 17.72 40.99 -41.36
N ILE A 27 17.03 40.31 -40.45
CA ILE A 27 15.58 40.26 -40.45
C ILE A 27 15.09 40.82 -39.11
N ASP A 28 14.55 42.01 -39.22
CA ASP A 28 13.89 42.74 -38.16
C ASP A 28 12.56 42.07 -37.84
N SER A 29 12.48 41.38 -36.72
CA SER A 29 11.23 41.01 -36.07
C SER A 29 11.47 41.08 -34.57
N GLY A 30 10.92 42.14 -33.99
CA GLY A 30 11.07 42.49 -32.59
C GLY A 30 10.60 41.39 -31.62
N MET A 31 11.47 40.42 -31.34
CA MET A 31 11.50 39.71 -30.09
C MET A 31 12.68 40.22 -29.29
N VAL A 32 12.39 40.94 -28.24
CA VAL A 32 13.38 41.25 -27.23
C VAL A 32 13.82 39.93 -26.61
N GLN A 33 14.98 39.43 -27.08
CA GLN A 33 15.67 38.32 -26.41
C GLN A 33 16.18 38.92 -25.09
N GLN A 34 15.51 38.57 -24.00
CA GLN A 34 15.92 38.90 -22.65
C GLN A 34 17.11 37.98 -22.31
N ASP A 35 18.35 38.47 -22.51
CA ASP A 35 19.60 37.81 -22.12
C ASP A 35 19.71 37.81 -20.58
N GLY A 36 18.85 37.07 -19.89
CA GLY A 36 18.83 36.95 -18.45
C GLY A 36 19.10 35.51 -18.01
N GLU A 37 19.85 35.36 -16.92
CA GLU A 37 20.01 34.05 -16.26
C GLU A 37 18.64 33.61 -15.69
N VAL A 38 18.19 32.41 -16.06
CA VAL A 38 16.90 31.85 -15.59
C VAL A 38 17.02 31.50 -14.10
N LEU A 39 15.99 31.86 -13.34
CA LEU A 39 15.88 31.53 -11.92
C LEU A 39 15.85 30.01 -11.69
N GLN A 40 16.76 29.51 -10.86
CA GLN A 40 16.84 28.10 -10.50
C GLN A 40 16.01 27.81 -9.24
N LEU A 41 15.40 26.64 -9.17
CA LEU A 41 14.58 26.20 -8.03
C LEU A 41 15.11 24.92 -7.42
N ASN A 42 15.12 24.87 -6.09
CA ASN A 42 15.24 23.67 -5.29
C ASN A 42 14.08 23.68 -4.30
N VAL A 43 13.17 22.72 -4.39
CA VAL A 43 11.89 22.77 -3.67
C VAL A 43 11.70 21.50 -2.85
N ARG A 44 11.32 21.65 -1.59
CA ARG A 44 10.91 20.57 -0.70
C ARG A 44 9.79 21.04 0.22
N VAL A 45 9.06 20.10 0.80
CA VAL A 45 8.07 20.36 1.87
C VAL A 45 8.74 20.13 3.22
N GLY A 46 8.47 20.99 4.18
CA GLY A 46 8.79 20.78 5.59
C GLY A 46 7.69 19.94 6.26
N ASP A 47 8.03 19.28 7.34
CA ASP A 47 7.07 18.50 8.13
C ASP A 47 6.25 19.42 9.04
N PHE A 48 5.02 18.98 9.37
CA PHE A 48 4.28 19.59 10.48
C PHE A 48 5.04 19.44 11.79
N ALA A 49 5.06 20.49 12.61
CA ALA A 49 5.46 20.36 14.00
C ALA A 49 4.43 19.49 14.75
N ILE A 50 4.87 18.45 15.45
CA ILE A 50 3.98 17.54 16.17
C ILE A 50 3.65 18.12 17.53
N ASN A 51 2.36 18.29 17.81
CA ASN A 51 1.82 18.58 19.15
C ASN A 51 1.03 17.34 19.61
N ASP A 52 1.69 16.46 20.35
CA ASP A 52 1.08 15.24 20.88
C ASP A 52 0.22 15.57 22.11
N VAL A 53 -1.08 15.53 21.91
CA VAL A 53 -2.09 15.80 22.96
C VAL A 53 -2.35 14.56 23.83
N SER A 54 -1.91 13.39 23.39
CA SER A 54 -1.98 12.12 24.12
C SER A 54 -0.60 11.59 24.43
N SER A 55 -0.36 11.18 25.67
CA SER A 55 0.91 10.67 26.19
C SER A 55 1.38 9.31 25.63
N ILE A 56 1.05 8.99 24.36
CA ILE A 56 1.45 7.77 23.68
C ILE A 56 2.25 8.18 22.45
N ARG A 57 3.53 7.80 22.44
CA ARG A 57 4.46 8.02 21.34
C ARG A 57 3.83 7.61 20.01
N ALA A 58 3.52 8.59 19.17
CA ALA A 58 3.29 8.36 17.76
C ALA A 58 4.61 7.91 17.13
N THR A 59 4.62 6.74 16.53
CA THR A 59 5.65 6.34 15.57
C THR A 59 5.51 7.25 14.35
N ASP A 60 6.62 7.73 13.82
CA ASP A 60 6.81 8.59 12.66
C ASP A 60 5.77 8.36 11.53
N SER A 61 4.67 9.05 11.59
CA SER A 61 3.80 9.29 10.46
C SER A 61 3.42 10.77 10.42
N GLY A 62 4.44 11.62 10.54
CA GLY A 62 4.34 12.98 10.06
C GLY A 62 4.01 12.89 8.58
N SER A 63 2.89 13.44 8.14
CA SER A 63 2.55 13.49 6.74
C SER A 63 3.56 14.41 6.05
N THR A 64 4.67 13.84 5.62
CA THR A 64 5.56 14.49 4.67
C THR A 64 4.80 14.57 3.37
N GLY A 65 4.26 15.73 3.06
CA GLY A 65 3.69 15.99 1.76
C GLY A 65 4.78 15.80 0.70
N THR A 66 4.72 14.73 -0.04
CA THR A 66 5.57 14.53 -1.21
C THR A 66 4.86 15.06 -2.43
N PHE A 67 5.60 15.79 -3.27
CA PHE A 67 5.07 16.21 -4.55
C PHE A 67 4.91 15.03 -5.51
N GLU A 68 3.83 15.05 -6.27
CA GLU A 68 3.52 14.07 -7.30
C GLU A 68 3.82 14.64 -8.69
N ASN A 69 4.13 13.77 -9.64
CA ASN A 69 4.32 14.19 -11.03
C ASN A 69 3.08 14.94 -11.53
N GLY A 70 3.30 16.17 -12.01
CA GLY A 70 2.24 17.05 -12.45
C GLY A 70 1.86 18.13 -11.45
N ASP A 71 2.33 18.08 -10.21
CA ASP A 71 2.12 19.15 -9.24
C ASP A 71 2.67 20.48 -9.74
N ARG A 72 1.97 21.55 -9.37
CA ARG A 72 2.32 22.92 -9.80
C ARG A 72 2.41 23.85 -8.60
N ILE A 73 3.44 24.69 -8.59
CA ILE A 73 3.61 25.79 -7.62
C ILE A 73 3.52 27.13 -8.33
N GLY A 74 3.09 28.16 -7.62
CA GLY A 74 3.12 29.53 -8.08
C GLY A 74 4.28 30.29 -7.44
N ILE A 75 4.97 31.11 -8.24
CA ILE A 75 6.04 32.01 -7.75
C ILE A 75 5.69 33.44 -8.10
N ILE A 76 5.83 34.34 -7.11
CA ILE A 76 5.60 35.74 -7.21
C ILE A 76 6.90 36.46 -6.80
N VAL A 77 7.33 37.47 -7.58
CA VAL A 77 8.55 38.23 -7.30
C VAL A 77 8.21 39.72 -7.22
N LEU A 78 8.67 40.37 -6.16
CA LEU A 78 8.41 41.80 -5.89
C LEU A 78 9.72 42.58 -5.74
N ASP A 79 9.65 43.87 -5.99
CA ASP A 79 10.72 44.81 -5.65
C ASP A 79 10.62 45.33 -4.21
N ALA A 80 11.50 46.25 -3.81
CA ALA A 80 11.55 46.80 -2.47
C ALA A 80 10.31 47.67 -2.10
N ASP A 81 9.58 48.13 -3.09
CA ASP A 81 8.37 48.96 -2.93
C ASP A 81 7.08 48.10 -3.05
N ASN A 82 7.21 46.76 -3.04
CA ASN A 82 6.16 45.79 -3.27
C ASN A 82 5.49 45.87 -4.65
N ASN A 83 6.16 46.44 -5.65
CA ASN A 83 5.66 46.30 -7.03
C ASN A 83 5.95 44.92 -7.56
N VAL A 84 4.98 44.33 -8.27
CA VAL A 84 5.08 42.98 -8.84
C VAL A 84 6.00 43.01 -10.06
N LEU A 85 7.11 42.28 -9.99
CA LEU A 85 8.04 42.05 -11.11
C LEU A 85 7.69 40.79 -11.90
N SER A 86 7.25 39.74 -11.20
CA SER A 86 6.74 38.50 -11.81
C SER A 86 5.51 38.06 -11.06
N ASP A 87 4.39 37.94 -11.75
CA ASP A 87 3.09 37.67 -11.16
C ASP A 87 2.68 36.24 -11.38
N ASN A 88 2.60 35.43 -10.30
CA ASN A 88 2.02 34.12 -10.27
C ASN A 88 2.53 33.17 -11.38
N ILE A 89 3.84 33.02 -11.47
CA ILE A 89 4.46 32.21 -12.52
C ILE A 89 4.39 30.73 -12.15
N PRO A 90 3.78 29.86 -13.01
CA PRO A 90 3.64 28.44 -12.73
C PRO A 90 4.93 27.66 -12.98
N TYR A 91 5.32 26.83 -12.02
CA TYR A 91 6.36 25.81 -12.17
C TYR A 91 5.75 24.45 -11.91
N ARG A 92 6.14 23.45 -12.71
CA ARG A 92 5.62 22.09 -12.67
C ARG A 92 6.69 21.11 -12.28
N TYR A 93 6.30 20.11 -11.46
CA TYR A 93 7.13 18.97 -11.09
C TYR A 93 6.95 17.82 -12.08
N ASP A 94 8.04 17.27 -12.61
CA ASP A 94 8.02 16.14 -13.54
C ASP A 94 8.30 14.78 -12.87
N GLY A 95 8.38 14.74 -11.55
CA GLY A 95 8.77 13.59 -10.75
C GLY A 95 10.23 13.62 -10.26
N ASN A 96 11.06 14.52 -10.81
CA ASN A 96 12.46 14.70 -10.44
C ASN A 96 12.84 16.16 -10.19
N ILE A 97 12.44 17.05 -11.10
CA ILE A 97 12.81 18.47 -11.06
C ILE A 97 11.59 19.39 -11.24
N TRP A 98 11.74 20.61 -10.75
CA TRP A 98 10.80 21.69 -10.98
C TRP A 98 11.28 22.53 -12.16
N SER A 99 10.42 22.73 -13.13
CA SER A 99 10.68 23.56 -14.29
C SER A 99 9.49 24.48 -14.58
N PHE A 100 9.76 25.59 -15.28
CA PHE A 100 8.69 26.47 -15.75
C PHE A 100 7.66 25.66 -16.56
N ASP A 101 6.37 25.85 -16.24
CA ASP A 101 5.29 25.18 -16.97
C ASP A 101 5.01 25.90 -18.29
N SER A 102 5.72 25.50 -19.34
CA SER A 102 5.59 26.07 -20.69
C SER A 102 4.23 25.81 -21.34
N ASN A 103 3.45 24.87 -20.81
CA ASN A 103 2.10 24.56 -21.30
C ASN A 103 1.00 25.36 -20.58
N ASN A 104 1.39 26.42 -19.86
CA ASN A 104 0.39 27.29 -19.25
C ASN A 104 -0.41 28.04 -20.34
N ASP A 105 -1.72 28.12 -20.16
CA ASP A 105 -2.65 28.82 -21.06
C ASP A 105 -2.77 30.33 -20.76
N GLU A 106 -1.96 30.83 -19.84
CA GLU A 106 -2.01 32.21 -19.34
C GLU A 106 -1.00 33.13 -20.03
N GLY A 107 -0.16 32.63 -20.93
CA GLY A 107 0.88 33.35 -21.61
C GLY A 107 2.02 33.83 -20.71
N LYS A 108 2.15 33.20 -19.52
CA LYS A 108 3.25 33.50 -18.59
C LYS A 108 4.58 33.04 -19.19
N THR A 109 5.66 33.65 -18.76
CA THR A 109 7.04 33.30 -19.15
C THR A 109 7.85 32.94 -17.92
N THR A 110 8.98 32.24 -18.12
CA THR A 110 9.89 31.89 -17.01
C THR A 110 10.43 33.16 -16.32
N ILE A 111 10.78 33.00 -15.05
CA ILE A 111 11.39 34.09 -14.27
C ILE A 111 12.89 34.15 -14.59
N TYR A 112 13.35 35.34 -14.93
CA TYR A 112 14.77 35.65 -15.08
C TYR A 112 15.29 36.40 -13.85
N TYR A 113 16.60 36.30 -13.61
CA TYR A 113 17.25 37.11 -12.58
C TYR A 113 16.99 38.61 -12.84
N ASP A 114 16.52 39.29 -11.79
CA ASP A 114 16.30 40.74 -11.81
C ASP A 114 16.99 41.36 -10.59
N ASN A 115 17.84 42.34 -10.81
CA ASN A 115 18.58 43.03 -9.75
C ASN A 115 17.71 43.94 -8.87
N LYS A 116 16.45 44.16 -9.23
CA LYS A 116 15.45 44.89 -8.44
C LYS A 116 14.63 43.95 -7.53
N ALA A 117 14.67 42.64 -7.79
CA ALA A 117 13.93 41.69 -7.03
C ALA A 117 14.45 41.58 -5.59
N THR A 118 13.58 41.74 -4.61
CA THR A 118 13.93 41.77 -3.18
C THR A 118 13.05 40.89 -2.32
N VAL A 119 11.88 40.51 -2.83
CA VAL A 119 10.92 39.61 -2.15
C VAL A 119 10.51 38.51 -3.12
N TYR A 120 10.52 37.28 -2.62
CA TYR A 120 10.08 36.09 -3.35
C TYR A 120 9.04 35.38 -2.52
N LEU A 121 7.90 35.05 -3.11
CA LEU A 121 6.84 34.27 -2.52
C LEU A 121 6.64 33.01 -3.37
N ALA A 122 6.45 31.87 -2.74
CA ALA A 122 6.06 30.63 -3.40
C ALA A 122 4.92 29.97 -2.66
N TYR A 123 4.06 29.26 -3.39
CA TYR A 123 2.92 28.56 -2.80
C TYR A 123 2.51 27.33 -3.58
N PHE A 124 1.83 26.41 -2.92
CA PHE A 124 1.19 25.21 -3.47
C PHE A 124 -0.18 25.01 -2.77
N PRO A 125 -1.20 24.52 -3.47
CA PRO A 125 -1.27 24.21 -4.90
C PRO A 125 -1.42 25.48 -5.77
N TYR A 126 -0.86 25.45 -6.97
CA TYR A 126 -1.00 26.55 -7.92
C TYR A 126 -2.47 26.78 -8.32
N SER A 127 -2.86 28.04 -8.38
CA SER A 127 -4.12 28.47 -8.99
C SER A 127 -3.89 29.67 -9.90
N LYS A 128 -4.44 29.65 -11.09
CA LYS A 128 -4.40 30.78 -12.04
C LYS A 128 -5.21 31.99 -11.56
N GLU A 129 -6.08 31.80 -10.58
CA GLU A 129 -6.94 32.84 -10.01
C GLU A 129 -6.22 33.67 -8.91
N VAL A 130 -4.99 33.32 -8.61
CA VAL A 130 -4.16 34.11 -7.69
C VAL A 130 -3.64 35.35 -8.38
N ASP A 131 -4.05 36.50 -7.91
CA ASP A 131 -3.67 37.81 -8.37
C ASP A 131 -3.49 38.79 -7.20
N ASN A 132 -2.78 39.87 -7.40
CA ASN A 132 -2.60 40.96 -6.43
C ASN A 132 -2.11 40.48 -5.04
N VAL A 133 -1.19 39.52 -5.03
CA VAL A 133 -0.59 38.97 -3.81
C VAL A 133 0.78 39.65 -3.58
N ILE A 134 0.95 40.21 -2.42
CA ILE A 134 2.20 40.85 -2.00
C ILE A 134 2.80 40.29 -0.71
N ASN A 135 2.08 39.38 -0.04
CA ASN A 135 2.53 38.68 1.16
C ASN A 135 1.81 37.34 1.34
N ILE A 136 2.25 36.54 2.32
CA ILE A 136 1.69 35.23 2.62
C ILE A 136 0.24 35.29 3.12
N ASP A 137 -0.15 36.35 3.82
CA ASP A 137 -1.51 36.44 4.36
C ASP A 137 -2.56 36.68 3.26
N ASP A 138 -2.16 37.35 2.18
CA ASP A 138 -2.99 37.49 0.98
C ASP A 138 -3.26 36.09 0.36
N LEU A 139 -2.24 35.21 0.31
CA LEU A 139 -2.41 33.82 -0.14
C LEU A 139 -3.39 33.05 0.75
N LYS A 140 -3.24 33.11 2.08
CA LYS A 140 -4.17 32.46 3.03
C LYS A 140 -5.62 32.91 2.84
N GLY A 141 -5.82 34.17 2.47
CA GLY A 141 -7.16 34.69 2.18
C GLY A 141 -7.82 34.07 0.94
N LYS A 142 -7.01 33.57 -0.02
CA LYS A 142 -7.50 32.98 -1.27
C LYS A 142 -7.71 31.44 -1.17
N PHE A 143 -7.06 30.78 -0.25
CA PHE A 143 -7.07 29.31 -0.11
C PHE A 143 -7.60 28.91 1.28
N LEU A 144 -8.92 28.84 1.44
CA LEU A 144 -9.50 28.38 2.69
C LEU A 144 -9.69 26.86 2.69
N PRO A 145 -9.33 26.16 3.78
CA PRO A 145 -9.58 24.72 3.90
C PRO A 145 -11.05 24.37 3.74
N GLN A 146 -11.34 23.33 2.99
CA GLN A 146 -12.72 22.83 2.79
C GLN A 146 -13.22 22.10 4.04
N GLY A 147 -14.53 22.20 4.33
CA GLY A 147 -15.15 21.49 5.45
C GLY A 147 -15.32 19.99 5.20
N ASP A 148 -15.42 19.59 3.92
CA ASP A 148 -15.46 18.20 3.50
C ASP A 148 -14.19 17.87 2.70
N GLN A 149 -13.30 17.10 3.30
CA GLN A 149 -12.01 16.68 2.75
C GLN A 149 -11.95 15.17 2.54
N ARG A 150 -13.08 14.46 2.42
CA ARG A 150 -13.11 13.00 2.25
C ARG A 150 -12.49 12.51 0.94
N SER A 151 -12.36 13.36 -0.06
CA SER A 151 -11.61 13.03 -1.28
C SER A 151 -10.15 13.47 -1.18
N LYS A 152 -9.24 12.73 -1.85
CA LYS A 152 -7.82 13.11 -1.95
C LYS A 152 -7.62 14.52 -2.49
N ASP A 153 -8.41 14.89 -3.50
CA ASP A 153 -8.30 16.21 -4.14
C ASP A 153 -8.72 17.34 -3.21
N ALA A 154 -9.83 17.17 -2.45
CA ALA A 154 -10.28 18.16 -1.49
C ALA A 154 -9.31 18.30 -0.31
N TYR A 155 -8.74 17.20 0.18
CA TYR A 155 -7.70 17.21 1.21
C TYR A 155 -6.45 17.96 0.74
N ARG A 156 -5.91 17.61 -0.44
CA ARG A 156 -4.73 18.28 -1.02
C ARG A 156 -4.97 19.77 -1.33
N ALA A 157 -6.15 20.11 -1.84
CA ALA A 157 -6.52 21.50 -2.12
C ALA A 157 -6.67 22.35 -0.85
N SER A 158 -6.89 21.70 0.31
CA SER A 158 -6.98 22.38 1.60
C SER A 158 -5.61 22.62 2.26
N ASP A 159 -4.55 21.95 1.81
CA ASP A 159 -3.20 22.06 2.36
C ASP A 159 -2.39 23.12 1.61
N LEU A 160 -2.61 24.39 1.97
CA LEU A 160 -1.84 25.49 1.44
C LEU A 160 -0.42 25.44 2.02
N LEU A 161 0.57 25.21 1.15
CA LEU A 161 1.99 25.34 1.47
C LEU A 161 2.49 26.71 1.05
N VAL A 162 3.29 27.36 1.89
CA VAL A 162 3.80 28.71 1.64
C VAL A 162 5.28 28.80 1.96
N TRP A 163 5.94 29.68 1.25
CA TRP A 163 7.32 30.06 1.51
C TRP A 163 7.57 31.51 1.08
N SER A 164 8.46 32.22 1.79
CA SER A 164 8.88 33.53 1.40
C SER A 164 10.36 33.79 1.72
N ASP A 165 11.02 34.55 0.85
CA ASP A 165 12.30 35.19 1.16
C ASP A 165 12.11 36.73 1.08
N THR A 166 12.37 37.39 2.19
CA THR A 166 12.28 38.85 2.35
C THR A 166 13.63 39.44 2.73
N SER A 167 14.73 38.76 2.34
CA SER A 167 16.10 39.17 2.69
C SER A 167 16.52 40.51 2.06
N GLY A 168 15.73 41.04 1.14
CA GLY A 168 15.98 42.34 0.49
C GLY A 168 17.07 42.28 -0.58
N ARG A 169 17.41 41.12 -1.11
CA ARG A 169 18.47 40.94 -2.11
C ARG A 169 18.01 40.11 -3.30
N PRO A 170 18.49 40.39 -4.52
CA PRO A 170 18.18 39.60 -5.68
C PRO A 170 18.83 38.22 -5.61
N LEU A 171 18.05 37.16 -5.97
CA LEU A 171 18.47 35.76 -5.94
C LEU A 171 18.50 35.17 -7.35
N LYS A 172 19.51 34.34 -7.63
CA LYS A 172 19.59 33.52 -8.86
C LYS A 172 19.03 32.10 -8.66
N LYS A 173 18.91 31.69 -7.41
CA LYS A 173 18.39 30.39 -7.00
C LYS A 173 17.50 30.56 -5.77
N LEU A 174 16.35 29.90 -5.79
CA LEU A 174 15.46 29.79 -4.63
C LEU A 174 15.60 28.39 -4.03
N ASP A 175 15.98 28.30 -2.77
CA ASP A 175 15.97 27.11 -1.96
C ASP A 175 14.68 27.14 -1.11
N ILE A 176 13.59 26.64 -1.67
CA ILE A 176 12.25 26.69 -1.11
C ILE A 176 12.05 25.50 -0.16
N VAL A 177 11.77 25.79 1.10
CA VAL A 177 11.29 24.83 2.08
C VAL A 177 9.90 25.27 2.48
N PHE A 178 8.89 24.65 1.91
CA PHE A 178 7.51 24.98 2.21
C PHE A 178 7.13 24.67 3.64
N GLU A 179 6.35 25.54 4.26
CA GLU A 179 5.67 25.33 5.52
C GLU A 179 4.16 25.25 5.29
N HIS A 180 3.46 24.47 6.11
CA HIS A 180 2.00 24.39 6.05
C HIS A 180 1.37 25.65 6.63
N ALA A 181 0.55 26.35 5.85
CA ALA A 181 -0.12 27.57 6.29
C ALA A 181 -1.20 27.34 7.33
N TYR A 182 -1.64 26.09 7.47
CA TYR A 182 -2.77 25.67 8.29
C TYR A 182 -2.36 24.65 9.34
N SER A 183 -3.34 24.27 10.21
CA SER A 183 -3.17 23.24 11.23
C SER A 183 -3.70 21.89 10.71
N LEU A 184 -3.10 20.80 11.12
CA LEU A 184 -3.54 19.45 10.84
C LEU A 184 -4.17 18.83 12.10
N LEU A 185 -5.36 18.26 11.98
CA LEU A 185 -5.93 17.37 12.98
C LEU A 185 -5.83 15.92 12.46
N SER A 186 -5.28 15.02 13.27
CA SER A 186 -5.14 13.60 12.95
C SER A 186 -5.76 12.73 14.00
N LEU A 187 -6.68 11.83 13.62
CA LEU A 187 -7.39 10.91 14.50
C LEU A 187 -7.06 9.47 14.11
N SER A 188 -6.58 8.69 15.10
CA SER A 188 -6.24 7.27 14.93
C SER A 188 -6.86 6.45 16.06
N PRO A 189 -8.16 6.14 16.02
CA PRO A 189 -8.76 5.22 16.96
C PRO A 189 -8.09 3.87 16.87
N SER A 190 -7.65 3.29 17.98
CA SER A 190 -6.74 2.15 17.92
C SER A 190 -7.16 0.97 18.79
N ILE A 191 -6.81 -0.22 18.34
CA ILE A 191 -6.81 -1.45 19.13
C ILE A 191 -5.37 -1.77 19.51
N LYS A 192 -5.14 -2.17 20.75
CA LYS A 192 -3.85 -2.65 21.23
C LYS A 192 -3.87 -4.16 21.41
N CYS A 193 -2.79 -4.81 21.03
CA CYS A 193 -2.53 -6.21 21.34
C CYS A 193 -1.04 -6.49 21.44
N LYS A 194 -0.70 -7.71 21.88
CA LYS A 194 0.66 -8.25 21.77
C LYS A 194 0.65 -9.38 20.76
N ILE A 195 1.44 -9.25 19.70
CA ILE A 195 1.63 -10.30 18.72
C ILE A 195 2.86 -11.14 19.08
N ASN A 196 2.77 -12.46 18.84
CA ASN A 196 3.82 -13.41 19.19
C ASN A 196 4.26 -13.36 20.66
N GLY A 197 3.36 -12.96 21.56
CA GLY A 197 3.60 -12.86 23.01
C GLY A 197 4.69 -11.84 23.46
N ARG A 198 5.24 -11.05 22.55
CA ARG A 198 6.41 -10.19 22.81
C ARG A 198 6.31 -8.79 22.25
N ARG A 199 5.74 -8.60 21.07
CA ARG A 199 5.68 -7.32 20.36
C ARG A 199 4.37 -6.62 20.65
N ASP A 200 4.43 -5.45 21.28
CA ASP A 200 3.29 -4.56 21.36
C ASP A 200 2.91 -4.09 19.95
N PHE A 201 1.65 -4.24 19.61
CA PHE A 201 1.11 -3.87 18.33
C PHE A 201 -0.14 -3.01 18.53
N THR A 202 -0.16 -1.88 17.83
CA THR A 202 -1.29 -0.95 17.85
C THR A 202 -1.70 -0.66 16.42
N TYR A 203 -2.98 -0.76 16.12
CA TYR A 203 -3.49 -0.57 14.76
C TYR A 203 -4.85 0.13 14.75
N VAL A 204 -5.17 0.79 13.65
CA VAL A 204 -6.50 1.34 13.37
C VAL A 204 -7.34 0.23 12.72
N PRO A 205 -8.50 -0.14 13.32
CA PRO A 205 -9.35 -1.16 12.72
C PRO A 205 -10.08 -0.63 11.48
N SER A 206 -10.19 -1.47 10.44
CA SER A 206 -10.84 -1.12 9.17
C SER A 206 -12.36 -0.91 9.26
N SER A 207 -12.97 -1.25 10.40
CA SER A 207 -14.39 -1.05 10.69
C SER A 207 -14.74 0.32 11.27
N ILE A 208 -13.79 1.25 11.33
CA ILE A 208 -14.08 2.65 11.68
C ILE A 208 -14.81 3.32 10.52
N SER A 209 -15.92 3.99 10.83
CA SER A 209 -16.73 4.75 9.87
C SER A 209 -17.26 6.05 10.48
N ASP A 210 -17.95 6.85 9.67
CA ASP A 210 -18.66 8.09 10.07
C ASP A 210 -17.80 9.06 10.91
N VAL A 211 -16.55 9.21 10.51
CA VAL A 211 -15.60 10.08 11.20
C VAL A 211 -15.87 11.54 10.90
N SER A 212 -15.94 12.34 11.94
CA SER A 212 -16.06 13.78 11.84
C SER A 212 -15.33 14.51 12.97
N PHE A 213 -14.94 15.76 12.68
CA PHE A 213 -14.47 16.71 13.68
C PHE A 213 -15.44 17.88 13.81
N ASN A 214 -15.59 18.39 15.03
CA ASN A 214 -16.28 19.64 15.29
C ASN A 214 -15.28 20.65 15.87
N VAL A 215 -15.01 21.70 15.10
CA VAL A 215 -14.15 22.82 15.48
C VAL A 215 -15.00 24.10 15.44
N GLY A 216 -15.80 24.28 16.47
CA GLY A 216 -16.89 25.25 16.51
C GLY A 216 -18.24 24.55 16.35
N THR A 217 -19.11 25.04 15.46
CA THR A 217 -20.51 24.58 15.32
C THR A 217 -20.69 23.58 14.15
N GLU A 218 -19.89 23.70 13.11
CA GLU A 218 -20.08 22.90 11.90
C GLU A 218 -19.23 21.61 11.93
N PRO A 219 -19.79 20.48 11.47
CA PRO A 219 -19.03 19.25 11.32
C PRO A 219 -18.07 19.36 10.13
N LEU A 220 -16.87 18.85 10.32
CA LEU A 220 -15.81 18.75 9.33
C LEU A 220 -15.52 17.28 9.05
N PHE A 221 -15.34 16.90 7.78
CA PHE A 221 -15.19 15.53 7.36
C PHE A 221 -13.76 15.26 6.85
N PRO A 222 -12.98 14.42 7.57
CA PRO A 222 -11.58 14.17 7.27
C PRO A 222 -11.37 13.23 6.08
N TYR A 223 -10.17 13.27 5.51
CA TYR A 223 -9.65 12.27 4.59
C TYR A 223 -9.12 11.06 5.35
N GLN A 224 -9.41 9.85 4.86
CA GLN A 224 -8.84 8.62 5.41
C GLN A 224 -7.51 8.31 4.71
N MET A 225 -6.44 8.25 5.49
CA MET A 225 -5.11 7.91 5.04
C MET A 225 -4.95 6.39 4.82
N ASN A 226 -3.89 5.98 4.11
CA ASN A 226 -3.63 4.56 3.84
C ASN A 226 -3.34 3.74 5.11
N ASP A 227 -2.83 4.34 6.17
CA ASP A 227 -2.60 3.72 7.47
C ASP A 227 -3.88 3.58 8.32
N GLY A 228 -5.01 4.09 7.81
CA GLY A 228 -6.31 4.12 8.47
C GLY A 228 -6.55 5.31 9.36
N SER A 229 -5.58 6.20 9.56
CA SER A 229 -5.79 7.47 10.26
C SER A 229 -6.69 8.41 9.45
N TYR A 230 -7.30 9.37 10.14
CA TYR A 230 -8.20 10.35 9.55
C TYR A 230 -7.62 11.73 9.75
N GLN A 231 -7.39 12.45 8.68
CA GLN A 231 -6.72 13.73 8.71
C GLN A 231 -7.57 14.84 8.08
N ILE A 232 -7.52 16.04 8.68
CA ILE A 232 -8.19 17.22 8.16
C ILE A 232 -7.36 18.47 8.41
N ILE A 233 -7.24 19.29 7.39
CA ILE A 233 -6.59 20.61 7.42
C ILE A 233 -7.63 21.65 7.86
N ILE A 234 -7.26 22.50 8.80
CA ILE A 234 -8.13 23.58 9.32
C ILE A 234 -7.37 24.89 9.47
N SER A 235 -8.07 26.02 9.35
CA SER A 235 -7.48 27.31 9.63
C SER A 235 -7.08 27.45 11.10
N PRO A 236 -5.89 28.01 11.40
CA PRO A 236 -5.44 28.27 12.76
C PRO A 236 -6.44 29.14 13.52
N LYS A 237 -6.82 28.69 14.71
CA LYS A 237 -7.73 29.43 15.59
C LYS A 237 -7.74 28.85 17.00
N ARG A 238 -8.18 29.64 17.96
CA ARG A 238 -8.50 29.10 19.28
C ARG A 238 -9.85 28.37 19.23
N ALA A 239 -9.87 27.09 19.57
CA ALA A 239 -11.08 26.30 19.55
C ALA A 239 -11.00 25.07 20.46
N LYS A 240 -12.17 24.60 20.87
CA LYS A 240 -12.37 23.24 21.37
C LYS A 240 -12.55 22.31 20.18
N VAL A 241 -11.77 21.26 20.12
CA VAL A 241 -11.91 20.21 19.11
C VAL A 241 -12.67 19.04 19.70
N ARG A 242 -13.68 18.56 19.01
CA ARG A 242 -14.35 17.29 19.29
C ARG A 242 -14.23 16.40 18.08
N TRP A 243 -14.14 15.09 18.30
CA TRP A 243 -14.20 14.08 17.24
C TRP A 243 -15.26 13.04 17.56
N LEU A 244 -15.86 12.49 16.50
CA LEU A 244 -16.83 11.42 16.54
C LEU A 244 -16.45 10.38 15.50
N TYR A 245 -16.73 9.12 15.77
CA TYR A 245 -16.62 8.02 14.84
C TYR A 245 -17.50 6.85 15.26
N GLU A 246 -17.87 6.01 14.30
CA GLU A 246 -18.56 4.75 14.56
C GLU A 246 -17.56 3.59 14.55
N TYR A 247 -17.69 2.66 15.49
CA TYR A 247 -16.98 1.39 15.52
C TYR A 247 -17.94 0.29 15.98
N ASN A 248 -18.10 -0.77 15.16
CA ASN A 248 -19.02 -1.88 15.42
C ASN A 248 -20.47 -1.43 15.71
N LYS A 249 -20.96 -0.42 14.99
CA LYS A 249 -22.30 0.20 15.12
C LYS A 249 -22.52 0.96 16.44
N GLU A 250 -21.47 1.26 17.16
CA GLU A 250 -21.50 2.12 18.35
C GLU A 250 -20.75 3.42 18.08
N MET A 251 -21.36 4.54 18.54
CA MET A 251 -20.77 5.87 18.37
C MET A 251 -19.81 6.19 19.52
N TYR A 252 -18.62 6.59 19.16
CA TYR A 252 -17.56 7.03 20.06
C TYR A 252 -17.29 8.52 19.87
N SER A 253 -16.90 9.19 20.93
CA SER A 253 -16.54 10.60 20.88
C SER A 253 -15.44 10.94 21.87
N GLY A 254 -14.68 11.96 21.54
CA GLY A 254 -13.71 12.55 22.43
C GLY A 254 -13.59 14.05 22.19
N ALA A 255 -12.82 14.73 23.02
CA ALA A 255 -12.61 16.15 22.90
C ALA A 255 -11.24 16.57 23.44
N MET A 256 -10.63 17.52 22.77
CA MET A 256 -9.53 18.34 23.28
C MET A 256 -10.10 19.62 23.89
N PRO A 257 -9.55 20.12 25.01
CA PRO A 257 -9.98 21.39 25.60
C PRO A 257 -9.70 22.56 24.64
N ASP A 258 -10.23 23.73 24.97
CA ASP A 258 -10.01 24.95 24.20
C ASP A 258 -8.51 25.27 24.09
N THR A 259 -7.98 25.21 22.88
CA THR A 259 -6.55 25.29 22.59
C THR A 259 -6.30 26.20 21.41
N ASP A 260 -5.19 26.93 21.42
CA ASP A 260 -4.72 27.72 20.28
C ASP A 260 -4.11 26.77 19.23
N LEU A 261 -4.84 26.54 18.14
CA LEU A 261 -4.40 25.72 17.02
C LEU A 261 -3.49 26.56 16.13
N SER A 262 -2.22 26.23 16.08
CA SER A 262 -1.19 26.95 15.36
C SER A 262 -1.01 26.43 13.94
N ALA A 263 -0.63 27.32 13.00
CA ALA A 263 -0.17 26.94 11.66
C ALA A 263 1.02 25.98 11.75
N ASN A 264 1.23 25.19 10.70
CA ASN A 264 2.32 24.23 10.58
C ASN A 264 2.42 23.26 11.78
N THR A 265 1.28 22.93 12.41
CA THR A 265 1.24 22.06 13.60
C THR A 265 0.20 20.96 13.43
N CYS A 266 0.63 19.72 13.68
CA CYS A 266 -0.24 18.54 13.72
C CYS A 266 -0.67 18.25 15.16
N TYR A 267 -1.99 18.12 15.38
CA TYR A 267 -2.61 17.71 16.63
C TYR A 267 -3.14 16.29 16.49
N THR A 268 -2.50 15.35 17.18
CA THR A 268 -2.79 13.91 17.07
C THR A 268 -3.70 13.43 18.20
N PHE A 269 -4.70 12.65 17.85
CA PHE A 269 -5.66 12.02 18.78
C PHE A 269 -5.64 10.50 18.56
N THR A 270 -5.23 9.75 19.58
CA THR A 270 -5.08 8.28 19.51
C THR A 270 -5.92 7.58 20.58
N PRO A 271 -7.26 7.68 20.52
CA PRO A 271 -8.09 7.01 21.50
C PRO A 271 -7.95 5.49 21.40
N VAL A 272 -7.73 4.83 22.53
CA VAL A 272 -7.68 3.37 22.60
C VAL A 272 -9.09 2.83 22.75
N LEU A 273 -9.57 2.11 21.75
CA LEU A 273 -10.88 1.46 21.73
C LEU A 273 -10.88 0.22 22.63
N LYS A 274 -9.85 -0.59 22.50
CA LYS A 274 -9.75 -1.87 23.20
C LYS A 274 -8.29 -2.31 23.30
N ASP A 275 -7.97 -2.99 24.39
CA ASP A 275 -6.77 -3.81 24.54
C ASP A 275 -7.22 -5.29 24.55
N ILE A 276 -6.81 -6.07 23.55
CA ILE A 276 -7.18 -7.48 23.40
C ILE A 276 -6.12 -8.43 23.96
N GLY A 277 -5.06 -7.88 24.59
CA GLY A 277 -3.98 -8.64 25.20
C GLY A 277 -3.16 -9.46 24.20
N ASP A 278 -2.67 -10.61 24.61
CA ASP A 278 -1.88 -11.49 23.72
C ASP A 278 -2.75 -12.03 22.59
N TYR A 279 -2.34 -11.81 21.32
CA TYR A 279 -2.98 -12.35 20.12
C TYR A 279 -2.16 -13.52 19.60
N THR A 280 -2.57 -14.71 20.00
CA THR A 280 -1.85 -15.99 19.81
C THR A 280 -2.57 -16.87 18.80
N LEU A 281 -1.91 -17.91 18.31
CA LEU A 281 -2.44 -18.81 17.25
C LEU A 281 -3.80 -19.45 17.61
N ASP A 282 -4.06 -19.67 18.89
CA ASP A 282 -5.35 -20.22 19.39
C ASP A 282 -6.52 -19.21 19.26
N LYS A 283 -6.23 -17.94 19.00
CA LYS A 283 -7.22 -16.89 18.73
C LYS A 283 -7.48 -16.65 17.24
N ALA A 284 -6.94 -17.50 16.37
CA ALA A 284 -7.07 -17.37 14.94
C ALA A 284 -8.52 -17.18 14.50
N GLN A 285 -8.76 -16.20 13.63
CA GLN A 285 -10.04 -15.94 13.00
C GLN A 285 -9.88 -15.92 11.49
N MET A 286 -10.96 -16.28 10.75
CA MET A 286 -10.94 -16.17 9.30
C MET A 286 -10.61 -14.73 8.88
N GLY A 287 -9.68 -14.59 7.95
CA GLY A 287 -9.21 -13.28 7.46
C GLY A 287 -8.02 -12.71 8.20
N ASP A 288 -7.59 -13.30 9.33
CA ASP A 288 -6.35 -12.92 9.98
C ASP A 288 -5.14 -13.17 9.07
N PHE A 289 -4.12 -12.36 9.22
CA PHE A 289 -2.88 -12.53 8.48
C PHE A 289 -1.95 -13.47 9.24
N TYR A 290 -1.50 -14.51 8.57
CA TYR A 290 -0.49 -15.42 9.08
C TYR A 290 0.88 -15.02 8.58
N CYS A 291 1.73 -14.59 9.50
CA CYS A 291 3.06 -14.06 9.22
C CYS A 291 4.12 -14.87 9.96
N LYS A 292 5.40 -14.66 9.63
CA LYS A 292 6.53 -15.26 10.34
C LYS A 292 7.51 -14.22 10.82
N ASP A 293 8.15 -14.51 11.98
CA ASP A 293 9.22 -13.71 12.54
C ASP A 293 10.61 -14.13 11.98
N GLU A 294 11.65 -13.42 12.38
CA GLU A 294 13.04 -13.72 11.99
C GLU A 294 13.53 -15.10 12.48
N SER A 295 12.93 -15.63 13.52
CA SER A 295 13.22 -16.97 14.05
C SER A 295 12.42 -18.07 13.36
N ASN A 296 11.69 -17.74 12.30
CA ASN A 296 10.80 -18.63 11.55
C ASN A 296 9.65 -19.21 12.40
N ASN A 297 9.14 -18.45 13.39
CA ASN A 297 7.93 -18.80 14.11
C ASN A 297 6.73 -18.10 13.46
N GLY A 298 5.62 -18.84 13.30
CA GLY A 298 4.37 -18.31 12.84
C GLY A 298 3.65 -17.49 13.91
N TYR A 299 3.07 -16.36 13.51
CA TYR A 299 2.22 -15.52 14.36
C TYR A 299 1.06 -14.93 13.57
N LEU A 300 0.07 -14.39 14.29
CA LEU A 300 -1.11 -13.77 13.68
C LEU A 300 -1.10 -12.26 13.85
N ILE A 301 -1.68 -11.59 12.83
CA ILE A 301 -2.10 -10.20 12.90
C ILE A 301 -3.61 -10.18 12.69
N PRO A 302 -4.38 -9.44 13.50
CA PRO A 302 -5.83 -9.34 13.33
C PRO A 302 -6.24 -8.90 11.93
N GLY A 303 -7.23 -9.57 11.35
CA GLY A 303 -7.68 -9.31 9.97
C GLY A 303 -8.40 -7.98 9.77
N ASP A 304 -8.85 -7.35 10.85
CA ASP A 304 -9.50 -6.03 10.85
C ASP A 304 -8.49 -4.85 10.83
N VAL A 305 -7.18 -5.10 10.82
CA VAL A 305 -6.18 -4.04 10.61
C VAL A 305 -6.43 -3.30 9.29
N THR A 306 -6.33 -1.99 9.28
CA THR A 306 -6.52 -1.21 8.04
C THR A 306 -5.39 -1.45 7.03
N ALA A 307 -4.14 -1.45 7.51
CA ALA A 307 -2.97 -1.67 6.67
C ALA A 307 -1.93 -2.51 7.41
N LEU A 308 -1.14 -3.27 6.65
CA LEU A 308 0.01 -4.00 7.14
C LEU A 308 1.28 -3.16 6.93
N SER A 309 2.15 -3.12 7.91
CA SER A 309 3.46 -2.49 7.73
C SER A 309 4.38 -3.36 6.89
N ALA A 310 5.27 -2.73 6.11
CA ALA A 310 6.14 -3.41 5.16
C ALA A 310 7.15 -4.39 5.79
N ASP A 311 7.40 -4.27 7.10
CA ASP A 311 8.26 -5.19 7.86
C ASP A 311 7.56 -6.51 8.25
N MET A 312 6.26 -6.63 7.99
CA MET A 312 5.49 -7.83 8.31
C MET A 312 5.61 -8.86 7.19
N ASN A 313 6.29 -9.97 7.49
CA ASN A 313 6.46 -11.06 6.52
C ASN A 313 5.25 -11.99 6.55
N CYS A 314 4.17 -11.56 5.89
CA CYS A 314 2.92 -12.34 5.81
C CYS A 314 3.01 -13.40 4.72
N LEU A 315 2.57 -14.61 5.04
CA LEU A 315 2.64 -15.80 4.19
C LEU A 315 1.28 -16.20 3.64
N GLY A 316 0.21 -15.83 4.34
CA GLY A 316 -1.15 -16.25 3.99
C GLY A 316 -2.22 -15.63 4.85
N ILE A 317 -3.45 -15.96 4.53
CA ILE A 317 -4.66 -15.55 5.25
C ILE A 317 -5.26 -16.77 5.94
N VAL A 318 -5.68 -16.63 7.19
CA VAL A 318 -6.42 -17.69 7.89
C VAL A 318 -7.72 -17.95 7.15
N LEU A 319 -7.81 -19.15 6.55
CA LEU A 319 -8.99 -19.65 5.86
C LEU A 319 -10.07 -20.09 6.84
N LYS A 320 -9.67 -20.80 7.89
CA LYS A 320 -10.55 -21.35 8.91
C LYS A 320 -9.81 -21.48 10.22
N SER A 321 -10.45 -21.13 11.33
CA SER A 321 -9.92 -21.32 12.67
C SER A 321 -10.22 -22.72 13.19
N GLY A 322 -9.30 -23.26 13.99
CA GLY A 322 -9.43 -24.56 14.64
C GLY A 322 -9.46 -25.74 13.68
N LYS A 323 -9.52 -26.95 14.26
CA LYS A 323 -9.70 -28.20 13.55
C LYS A 323 -11.07 -28.76 13.90
N ASP A 324 -11.94 -28.89 12.91
CA ASP A 324 -13.23 -29.52 13.11
C ASP A 324 -13.09 -31.04 13.14
N SER A 325 -13.66 -31.65 14.18
CA SER A 325 -13.86 -33.12 14.31
C SER A 325 -15.33 -33.51 14.20
N GLU A 326 -16.23 -32.54 14.17
CA GLU A 326 -17.67 -32.71 14.10
C GLU A 326 -18.29 -31.71 13.15
N GLY A 327 -19.43 -32.00 12.55
CA GLY A 327 -20.15 -31.12 11.67
C GLY A 327 -19.87 -31.31 10.18
N GLU A 328 -20.03 -30.27 9.39
CA GLU A 328 -19.98 -30.36 7.93
C GLU A 328 -18.55 -30.42 7.37
N TRP A 329 -17.59 -29.73 8.02
CA TRP A 329 -16.22 -29.55 7.52
C TRP A 329 -15.20 -30.40 8.31
N VAL A 330 -15.41 -31.70 8.39
CA VAL A 330 -14.61 -32.58 9.25
C VAL A 330 -13.20 -32.80 8.70
N ASP A 331 -12.20 -32.76 9.60
CA ASP A 331 -10.79 -33.01 9.30
C ASP A 331 -10.24 -34.18 10.16
N TYR A 332 -10.01 -35.31 9.54
CA TYR A 332 -9.41 -36.48 10.17
C TYR A 332 -7.91 -36.62 9.97
N CYS A 333 -7.25 -35.61 9.38
CA CYS A 333 -5.82 -35.69 9.11
C CYS A 333 -5.00 -35.68 10.39
N LYS A 334 -3.91 -36.43 10.37
CA LYS A 334 -2.83 -36.36 11.34
C LYS A 334 -1.70 -35.55 10.75
N TYR A 335 -1.62 -34.30 11.16
CA TYR A 335 -0.58 -33.39 10.69
C TYR A 335 0.75 -33.66 11.37
N LYS A 336 1.84 -33.51 10.65
CA LYS A 336 3.20 -33.52 11.20
C LYS A 336 3.84 -32.17 10.99
N GLN A 337 4.73 -31.79 11.89
CA GLN A 337 5.56 -30.60 11.69
C GLN A 337 6.43 -30.78 10.45
N LYS A 338 6.59 -29.72 9.70
CA LYS A 338 7.26 -29.67 8.39
C LYS A 338 8.61 -30.38 8.30
N TYR A 339 9.46 -30.24 9.31
CA TYR A 339 10.81 -30.84 9.33
C TYR A 339 10.97 -32.00 10.30
N GLY A 340 9.87 -32.61 10.71
CA GLY A 340 9.94 -33.64 11.73
C GLY A 340 8.94 -34.79 11.54
N ILE A 341 9.19 -35.83 12.30
CA ILE A 341 8.24 -36.96 12.46
C ILE A 341 7.20 -36.65 13.55
N THR A 342 7.33 -35.51 14.24
CA THR A 342 6.47 -35.13 15.37
C THR A 342 5.08 -34.80 14.89
N GLU A 343 4.08 -35.51 15.42
CA GLU A 343 2.69 -35.21 15.18
C GLU A 343 2.29 -33.89 15.85
N MET A 344 1.51 -33.07 15.14
CA MET A 344 0.95 -31.85 15.70
C MET A 344 -0.28 -32.19 16.53
N HIS A 345 -0.20 -31.95 17.83
CA HIS A 345 -1.32 -32.27 18.75
C HIS A 345 -2.44 -31.21 18.67
N THR A 346 -2.13 -30.01 18.24
CA THR A 346 -3.11 -28.92 18.11
C THR A 346 -3.02 -28.30 16.73
N VAL A 347 -4.17 -28.15 16.08
CA VAL A 347 -4.34 -27.38 14.84
C VAL A 347 -5.12 -26.13 15.18
N HIS A 348 -4.46 -24.97 15.09
CA HIS A 348 -5.07 -23.67 15.39
C HIS A 348 -5.88 -23.11 14.21
N GLY A 349 -5.61 -23.58 12.99
CA GLY A 349 -6.34 -23.17 11.79
C GLY A 349 -5.65 -23.61 10.50
N TYR A 350 -6.26 -23.24 9.39
CA TYR A 350 -5.78 -23.44 8.03
C TYR A 350 -5.47 -22.10 7.40
N VAL A 351 -4.41 -22.06 6.62
CA VAL A 351 -3.93 -20.83 5.99
C VAL A 351 -3.97 -20.99 4.47
N LEU A 352 -4.60 -20.05 3.80
CA LEU A 352 -4.55 -19.88 2.36
C LEU A 352 -3.31 -19.05 2.00
N ALA A 353 -2.50 -19.52 1.06
CA ALA A 353 -1.32 -18.80 0.57
C ALA A 353 -1.71 -17.48 -0.11
N LEU A 354 -0.80 -16.48 -0.08
CA LEU A 354 -1.04 -15.19 -0.73
C LEU A 354 -0.89 -15.24 -2.24
N TYR A 355 -0.08 -16.17 -2.75
CA TYR A 355 0.25 -16.27 -4.16
C TYR A 355 0.00 -17.67 -4.69
N ASP A 356 -0.34 -17.76 -5.98
CA ASP A 356 -0.48 -19.03 -6.66
C ASP A 356 0.87 -19.78 -6.73
N ALA A 357 0.86 -21.07 -6.47
CA ALA A 357 2.09 -21.86 -6.35
C ALA A 357 2.91 -21.93 -7.65
N ASN A 358 2.28 -21.87 -8.82
CA ASN A 358 2.92 -21.84 -10.14
C ASN A 358 2.92 -20.44 -10.75
N GLY A 359 2.90 -19.38 -9.94
CA GLY A 359 2.79 -18.01 -10.44
C GLY A 359 1.55 -17.76 -11.30
N GLY A 360 0.45 -18.46 -11.02
CA GLY A 360 -0.81 -18.38 -11.77
C GLY A 360 -0.81 -19.10 -13.11
N ASN A 361 0.22 -19.88 -13.42
CA ASN A 361 0.26 -20.70 -14.63
C ASN A 361 -0.50 -22.02 -14.40
N ALA A 362 -1.28 -22.42 -15.40
CA ALA A 362 -2.02 -23.68 -15.36
C ALA A 362 -1.13 -24.88 -15.66
N CYS A 363 -1.38 -25.99 -14.98
CA CYS A 363 -0.72 -27.28 -15.19
C CYS A 363 -1.74 -28.42 -15.23
N THR A 364 -1.33 -29.58 -15.75
CA THR A 364 -2.13 -30.80 -15.67
C THR A 364 -2.17 -31.34 -14.25
N TRP A 365 -3.23 -32.03 -13.86
CA TRP A 365 -3.32 -32.62 -12.53
C TRP A 365 -2.29 -33.76 -12.33
N GLY A 366 -2.16 -34.63 -13.31
CA GLY A 366 -1.24 -35.76 -13.21
C GLY A 366 -1.36 -36.74 -14.35
N LEU A 367 -0.94 -37.97 -14.05
CA LEU A 367 -0.93 -39.06 -15.00
C LEU A 367 -2.34 -39.58 -15.24
N TRP A 368 -2.72 -39.56 -16.48
CA TRP A 368 -3.96 -40.14 -16.95
C TRP A 368 -3.93 -41.67 -16.82
N SER A 369 -4.99 -42.29 -16.34
CA SER A 369 -5.19 -43.72 -16.23
C SER A 369 -4.35 -44.50 -15.18
N LEU A 370 -3.76 -43.88 -14.18
CA LEU A 370 -2.81 -44.59 -13.32
C LEU A 370 -3.09 -44.49 -11.82
N THR A 371 -4.08 -43.71 -11.36
CA THR A 371 -4.19 -43.46 -9.92
C THR A 371 -5.63 -43.52 -9.42
N ASP A 372 -5.83 -44.24 -8.36
CA ASP A 372 -6.96 -44.19 -7.45
C ASP A 372 -6.39 -44.05 -6.03
N ILE A 373 -5.90 -42.81 -5.74
CA ILE A 373 -5.17 -42.51 -4.49
C ILE A 373 -6.14 -42.03 -3.40
N ASN A 374 -7.15 -41.24 -3.79
CA ASN A 374 -7.94 -40.41 -2.89
C ASN A 374 -9.45 -40.53 -3.11
N ARG A 375 -9.91 -41.68 -3.62
CA ARG A 375 -11.31 -41.97 -3.93
C ARG A 375 -12.18 -42.04 -2.68
N GLY A 376 -13.42 -41.55 -2.79
CA GLY A 376 -14.47 -41.79 -1.78
C GLY A 376 -14.36 -40.91 -0.54
N GLU A 377 -13.69 -39.80 -0.64
CA GLU A 377 -13.64 -38.81 0.45
C GLU A 377 -14.94 -37.98 0.45
N PRO A 378 -15.50 -37.64 1.64
CA PRO A 378 -16.62 -36.73 1.73
C PRO A 378 -16.30 -35.38 1.08
N SER A 379 -17.24 -34.87 0.28
CA SER A 379 -17.09 -33.61 -0.44
C SER A 379 -16.82 -32.39 0.46
N THR A 380 -17.14 -32.49 1.74
CA THR A 380 -16.90 -31.48 2.76
C THR A 380 -15.66 -31.77 3.62
N GLY A 381 -14.98 -32.89 3.43
CA GLY A 381 -13.84 -33.31 4.23
C GLY A 381 -12.56 -32.51 3.95
N PHE A 382 -11.79 -32.25 4.98
CA PHE A 382 -10.49 -31.56 4.91
C PHE A 382 -9.33 -32.55 4.84
N TYR A 383 -9.05 -33.08 3.65
CA TYR A 383 -8.05 -34.13 3.43
C TYR A 383 -6.81 -33.70 2.66
N GLY A 384 -6.69 -32.40 2.32
CA GLY A 384 -5.63 -31.90 1.43
C GLY A 384 -4.22 -32.30 1.86
N TYR A 385 -3.91 -32.23 3.16
CA TYR A 385 -2.62 -32.66 3.69
C TYR A 385 -2.39 -34.17 3.46
N LYS A 386 -3.36 -35.00 3.86
CA LYS A 386 -3.29 -36.46 3.70
C LYS A 386 -3.13 -36.84 2.22
N ASN A 387 -3.93 -36.22 1.34
CA ASN A 387 -3.90 -36.47 -0.10
C ASN A 387 -2.55 -36.10 -0.70
N THR A 388 -2.04 -34.93 -0.34
CA THR A 388 -0.71 -34.48 -0.80
C THR A 388 0.39 -35.45 -0.38
N GLN A 389 0.39 -35.91 0.87
CA GLN A 389 1.35 -36.92 1.35
C GLN A 389 1.16 -38.28 0.67
N GLY A 390 -0.09 -38.68 0.40
CA GLY A 390 -0.41 -39.89 -0.36
C GLY A 390 0.13 -39.87 -1.78
N ILE A 391 -0.04 -38.75 -2.48
CA ILE A 391 0.47 -38.55 -3.84
C ILE A 391 2.02 -38.56 -3.86
N ILE A 392 2.68 -37.94 -2.88
CA ILE A 392 4.15 -37.94 -2.74
C ILE A 392 4.62 -39.40 -2.55
N SER A 393 4.03 -40.12 -1.60
CA SER A 393 4.40 -41.52 -1.31
C SER A 393 4.17 -42.45 -2.51
N PHE A 394 3.07 -42.25 -3.24
CA PHE A 394 2.79 -42.99 -4.46
C PHE A 394 3.88 -42.70 -5.53
N ALA A 395 4.23 -41.45 -5.76
CA ALA A 395 5.25 -41.08 -6.73
C ALA A 395 6.62 -41.70 -6.40
N GLU A 396 7.00 -41.71 -5.11
CA GLU A 396 8.23 -42.34 -4.63
C GLU A 396 8.24 -43.85 -4.87
N ASN A 397 7.14 -44.54 -4.51
CA ASN A 397 7.03 -45.98 -4.68
C ASN A 397 7.06 -46.41 -6.15
N GLU A 398 6.53 -45.61 -7.04
CA GLU A 398 6.54 -45.82 -8.50
C GLU A 398 7.79 -45.27 -9.20
N ASN A 399 8.78 -44.80 -8.48
CA ASN A 399 9.98 -44.14 -9.03
C ASN A 399 9.64 -43.02 -10.01
N ARG A 400 8.62 -42.19 -9.74
CA ARG A 400 8.15 -41.09 -10.57
C ARG A 400 8.58 -39.74 -9.97
N THR A 401 8.92 -38.80 -10.81
CA THR A 401 9.13 -37.41 -10.35
C THR A 401 7.77 -36.72 -10.21
N LEU A 402 7.60 -35.95 -9.16
CA LEU A 402 6.39 -35.15 -8.97
C LEU A 402 6.16 -34.20 -10.15
N LYS A 403 7.21 -33.58 -10.69
CA LYS A 403 7.13 -32.64 -11.79
C LYS A 403 6.44 -33.20 -13.04
N ASN A 404 6.71 -34.45 -13.37
CA ASN A 404 6.16 -35.09 -14.56
C ASN A 404 4.90 -35.93 -14.26
N GLY A 405 4.76 -36.39 -13.02
CA GLY A 405 3.68 -37.26 -12.61
C GLY A 405 2.51 -36.53 -11.96
N PHE A 406 2.79 -35.55 -11.13
CA PHE A 406 1.82 -34.83 -10.32
C PHE A 406 2.18 -33.34 -10.20
N PRO A 407 2.11 -32.58 -11.30
CA PRO A 407 2.53 -31.20 -11.34
C PRO A 407 1.96 -30.29 -10.23
N PRO A 408 0.66 -30.38 -9.82
CA PRO A 408 0.15 -29.53 -8.74
C PRO A 408 0.90 -29.74 -7.42
N VAL A 409 1.18 -31.00 -7.06
CA VAL A 409 1.94 -31.32 -5.85
C VAL A 409 3.41 -30.88 -5.98
N TYR A 410 4.01 -31.01 -7.17
CA TYR A 410 5.33 -30.47 -7.43
C TYR A 410 5.37 -28.96 -7.17
N TRP A 411 4.42 -28.19 -7.71
CA TRP A 411 4.40 -26.75 -7.57
C TRP A 411 4.14 -26.30 -6.12
N VAL A 412 3.32 -27.01 -5.37
CA VAL A 412 3.16 -26.77 -3.93
C VAL A 412 4.48 -27.01 -3.18
N THR A 413 5.24 -28.05 -3.54
CA THR A 413 6.56 -28.33 -2.95
C THR A 413 7.59 -27.26 -3.33
N ASP A 414 7.55 -26.78 -4.58
CA ASP A 414 8.40 -25.70 -5.08
C ASP A 414 8.05 -24.35 -4.42
N TYR A 415 6.77 -24.08 -4.20
CA TYR A 415 6.29 -22.93 -3.45
C TYR A 415 6.83 -22.91 -2.01
N GLU A 416 6.89 -24.07 -1.37
CA GLU A 416 7.49 -24.20 -0.04
C GLU A 416 8.96 -23.79 -0.02
N TYR A 417 9.68 -23.95 -1.13
CA TYR A 417 11.08 -23.52 -1.25
C TYR A 417 11.22 -21.99 -1.34
N SER A 418 10.34 -21.35 -2.12
CA SER A 418 10.34 -19.89 -2.31
C SER A 418 9.63 -19.13 -1.17
N HIS A 419 8.60 -19.72 -0.59
CA HIS A 419 7.78 -19.15 0.49
C HIS A 419 7.70 -20.13 1.69
N PRO A 420 8.82 -20.34 2.38
CA PRO A 420 8.89 -21.37 3.40
C PRO A 420 7.94 -21.08 4.57
N ALA A 421 7.05 -22.01 4.83
CA ALA A 421 6.16 -21.99 5.97
C ALA A 421 6.95 -22.13 7.28
N PRO A 422 6.46 -21.64 8.43
CA PRO A 422 7.11 -21.81 9.72
C PRO A 422 7.34 -23.28 10.10
N ALA A 423 8.42 -23.53 10.84
CA ALA A 423 8.82 -24.90 11.21
C ALA A 423 7.78 -25.65 12.07
N ASN A 424 7.00 -24.89 12.85
CA ASN A 424 5.92 -25.43 13.70
C ASN A 424 4.58 -25.62 12.95
N SER A 425 4.53 -25.40 11.63
CA SER A 425 3.39 -25.67 10.76
C SER A 425 3.54 -27.03 10.04
N SER A 426 2.49 -27.46 9.34
CA SER A 426 2.52 -28.66 8.48
C SER A 426 3.26 -28.44 7.15
N GLY A 427 3.66 -27.21 6.83
CA GLY A 427 4.02 -26.82 5.47
C GLY A 427 2.81 -26.67 4.56
N TRP A 428 3.06 -26.29 3.31
CA TRP A 428 2.04 -26.10 2.28
C TRP A 428 1.59 -27.45 1.71
N PHE A 429 0.32 -27.54 1.34
CA PHE A 429 -0.26 -28.72 0.71
C PHE A 429 -1.37 -28.32 -0.27
N LEU A 430 -1.64 -29.19 -1.25
CA LEU A 430 -2.72 -29.01 -2.21
C LEU A 430 -4.07 -29.21 -1.50
N PRO A 431 -5.02 -28.27 -1.55
CA PRO A 431 -6.30 -28.41 -0.84
C PRO A 431 -7.14 -29.56 -1.38
N SER A 432 -7.93 -30.22 -0.52
CA SER A 432 -8.94 -31.16 -0.96
C SER A 432 -10.19 -30.48 -1.51
N LEU A 433 -11.09 -31.26 -2.11
CA LEU A 433 -12.41 -30.82 -2.56
C LEU A 433 -13.15 -30.02 -1.49
N GLY A 434 -13.21 -30.54 -0.25
CA GLY A 434 -13.87 -29.84 0.86
C GLY A 434 -13.21 -28.52 1.25
N GLN A 435 -11.88 -28.43 1.22
CA GLN A 435 -11.16 -27.20 1.48
C GLN A 435 -11.38 -26.18 0.36
N CYS A 436 -11.43 -26.62 -0.89
CA CYS A 436 -11.80 -25.77 -2.01
C CYS A 436 -13.23 -25.23 -1.91
N TRP A 437 -14.20 -26.08 -1.54
CA TRP A 437 -15.57 -25.63 -1.26
C TRP A 437 -15.62 -24.56 -0.17
N TYR A 438 -14.94 -24.80 0.94
CA TYR A 438 -14.90 -23.84 2.05
C TYR A 438 -14.30 -22.49 1.63
N TRP A 439 -13.20 -22.52 0.87
CA TRP A 439 -12.61 -21.33 0.28
C TRP A 439 -13.58 -20.61 -0.66
N MET A 440 -14.24 -21.35 -1.57
CA MET A 440 -15.17 -20.78 -2.54
C MET A 440 -16.35 -20.07 -1.88
N TYR A 441 -16.90 -20.58 -0.81
CA TYR A 441 -17.95 -19.92 -0.04
C TYR A 441 -17.50 -18.58 0.55
N ASN A 442 -16.23 -18.43 0.87
CA ASN A 442 -15.67 -17.28 1.53
C ASN A 442 -14.79 -16.41 0.61
N LYS A 443 -14.74 -16.72 -0.69
CA LYS A 443 -13.75 -16.15 -1.63
C LYS A 443 -13.78 -14.62 -1.71
N ALA A 444 -14.95 -13.98 -1.62
CA ALA A 444 -15.06 -12.52 -1.69
C ALA A 444 -14.46 -11.84 -0.45
N TYR A 445 -14.71 -12.38 0.73
CA TYR A 445 -14.14 -11.89 1.97
C TYR A 445 -12.61 -12.09 2.00
N LEU A 446 -12.14 -13.28 1.62
CA LEU A 446 -10.72 -13.62 1.59
C LEU A 446 -9.96 -12.81 0.53
N LEU A 447 -10.59 -12.48 -0.60
CA LEU A 447 -9.98 -11.65 -1.63
C LEU A 447 -9.60 -10.27 -1.08
N SER A 448 -10.48 -9.64 -0.31
CA SER A 448 -10.19 -8.36 0.34
C SER A 448 -8.98 -8.44 1.28
N ALA A 449 -8.84 -9.55 2.02
CA ALA A 449 -7.69 -9.77 2.89
C ALA A 449 -6.39 -10.03 2.08
N VAL A 450 -6.46 -10.79 0.98
CA VAL A 450 -5.31 -11.02 0.08
C VAL A 450 -4.85 -9.69 -0.53
N ASN A 451 -5.76 -8.89 -1.07
CA ASN A 451 -5.43 -7.58 -1.64
C ASN A 451 -4.75 -6.66 -0.61
N LYS A 452 -5.25 -6.66 0.62
CA LYS A 452 -4.63 -5.91 1.71
C LYS A 452 -3.21 -6.42 2.04
N ALA A 453 -2.99 -7.73 2.03
CA ALA A 453 -1.70 -8.34 2.35
C ALA A 453 -0.66 -8.17 1.24
N THR A 454 -1.09 -8.20 -0.02
CA THR A 454 -0.22 -8.08 -1.19
C THR A 454 -0.02 -6.64 -1.64
N GLY A 455 -0.90 -5.72 -1.24
CA GLY A 455 -0.98 -4.36 -1.76
C GLY A 455 -1.48 -4.29 -3.22
N ASP A 456 -1.93 -5.40 -3.78
CA ASP A 456 -2.45 -5.52 -5.15
C ASP A 456 -3.99 -5.48 -5.14
N ASN A 457 -4.55 -4.31 -5.40
CA ASN A 457 -6.00 -4.13 -5.44
C ASN A 457 -6.66 -4.72 -6.71
N ASP A 458 -5.85 -5.07 -7.71
CA ASP A 458 -6.30 -5.68 -8.96
C ASP A 458 -6.15 -7.21 -8.95
N TYR A 459 -5.64 -7.80 -7.84
CA TYR A 459 -5.55 -9.24 -7.69
C TYR A 459 -6.93 -9.87 -7.85
N GLY A 460 -7.00 -10.92 -8.67
CA GLY A 460 -8.21 -11.72 -8.87
C GLY A 460 -7.89 -13.20 -8.93
N TRP A 461 -8.82 -14.02 -8.40
CA TRP A 461 -8.71 -15.47 -8.52
C TRP A 461 -8.64 -15.90 -9.98
N LYS A 462 -7.78 -16.89 -10.30
CA LYS A 462 -7.73 -17.52 -11.62
C LYS A 462 -9.01 -18.32 -11.87
N LEU A 463 -9.30 -18.65 -13.12
CA LEU A 463 -10.57 -19.28 -13.50
C LEU A 463 -10.77 -20.68 -12.91
N GLY A 464 -9.70 -21.43 -12.69
CA GLY A 464 -9.79 -22.76 -12.10
C GLY A 464 -8.55 -23.14 -11.31
N TYR A 465 -8.75 -23.84 -10.19
CA TYR A 465 -7.68 -24.34 -9.32
C TYR A 465 -7.87 -25.83 -9.05
N TRP A 466 -6.82 -26.63 -9.29
CA TRP A 466 -6.83 -28.05 -8.94
C TRP A 466 -7.02 -28.28 -7.45
N SER A 467 -7.82 -29.29 -7.10
CA SER A 467 -7.81 -29.90 -5.78
C SER A 467 -6.91 -31.14 -5.75
N SER A 468 -6.64 -31.65 -4.56
CA SER A 468 -5.95 -32.94 -4.36
C SER A 468 -6.86 -34.16 -4.48
N SER A 469 -8.16 -33.93 -4.67
CA SER A 469 -9.17 -35.02 -4.70
C SER A 469 -9.43 -35.46 -6.13
N GLU A 470 -9.44 -36.78 -6.33
CA GLU A 470 -9.85 -37.43 -7.56
C GLU A 470 -11.38 -37.53 -7.62
N ASP A 471 -11.93 -37.65 -8.85
CA ASP A 471 -13.35 -37.82 -9.06
C ASP A 471 -13.85 -39.16 -8.49
N ASP A 472 -15.00 -39.14 -7.84
CA ASP A 472 -15.60 -40.33 -7.21
C ASP A 472 -16.06 -41.38 -8.20
N TYR A 473 -16.41 -40.97 -9.43
CA TYR A 473 -16.95 -41.88 -10.47
C TYR A 473 -15.85 -42.43 -11.37
N ASP A 474 -14.91 -41.62 -11.76
CA ASP A 474 -13.79 -42.03 -12.61
C ASP A 474 -12.44 -41.42 -12.14
N PRO A 475 -11.93 -41.95 -11.01
CA PRO A 475 -10.68 -41.46 -10.41
C PRO A 475 -9.44 -41.68 -11.30
N PHE A 476 -9.54 -42.60 -12.28
CA PHE A 476 -8.42 -42.82 -13.23
C PHE A 476 -8.26 -41.70 -14.24
N LEU A 477 -9.37 -41.07 -14.62
CA LEU A 477 -9.37 -40.06 -15.68
C LEU A 477 -9.50 -38.64 -15.15
N ASN A 478 -10.25 -38.44 -14.07
CA ASN A 478 -10.73 -37.12 -13.63
C ASN A 478 -10.24 -36.75 -12.23
N ALA A 479 -10.13 -35.44 -12.00
CA ALA A 479 -9.91 -34.86 -10.69
C ALA A 479 -10.77 -33.60 -10.51
N TYR A 480 -11.09 -33.29 -9.26
CA TYR A 480 -11.85 -32.08 -8.93
C TYR A 480 -11.02 -30.80 -9.01
N TYR A 481 -11.65 -29.73 -9.45
CA TYR A 481 -11.09 -28.38 -9.41
C TYR A 481 -12.13 -27.37 -8.95
N ALA A 482 -11.69 -26.24 -8.43
CA ALA A 482 -12.54 -25.11 -8.08
C ALA A 482 -12.71 -24.21 -9.31
N ASP A 483 -13.92 -24.13 -9.86
CA ASP A 483 -14.28 -23.17 -10.91
C ASP A 483 -14.69 -21.84 -10.26
N THR A 484 -13.80 -20.87 -10.28
CA THR A 484 -14.02 -19.57 -9.65
C THR A 484 -15.00 -18.69 -10.44
N TYR A 485 -15.17 -18.93 -11.74
CA TYR A 485 -16.11 -18.21 -12.59
C TYR A 485 -17.56 -18.62 -12.29
N VAL A 486 -17.81 -19.92 -12.26
CA VAL A 486 -19.16 -20.44 -11.93
C VAL A 486 -19.41 -20.36 -10.41
N GLY A 487 -18.38 -20.39 -9.59
CA GLY A 487 -18.49 -20.40 -8.14
C GLY A 487 -18.84 -21.77 -7.57
N ALA A 488 -18.39 -22.83 -8.22
CA ALA A 488 -18.68 -24.21 -7.86
C ALA A 488 -17.44 -25.09 -7.99
N MET A 489 -17.52 -26.31 -7.43
CA MET A 489 -16.58 -27.37 -7.72
C MET A 489 -17.08 -28.14 -8.94
N ASP A 490 -16.15 -28.51 -9.81
CA ASP A 490 -16.40 -29.36 -10.95
C ASP A 490 -15.24 -30.35 -11.11
N TRP A 491 -15.37 -31.27 -12.02
CA TRP A 491 -14.33 -32.23 -12.37
C TRP A 491 -13.86 -32.02 -13.82
N ASP A 492 -12.61 -32.33 -14.06
CA ASP A 492 -12.03 -32.28 -15.41
C ASP A 492 -11.02 -33.41 -15.59
N TYR A 493 -10.68 -33.70 -16.84
CA TYR A 493 -9.65 -34.67 -17.15
C TYR A 493 -8.32 -34.27 -16.54
N LYS A 494 -7.61 -35.26 -15.96
CA LYS A 494 -6.29 -35.04 -15.35
C LYS A 494 -5.25 -34.43 -16.29
N ASN A 495 -5.46 -34.53 -17.60
CA ASN A 495 -4.62 -33.87 -18.61
C ASN A 495 -5.11 -32.48 -19.02
N SER A 496 -6.24 -32.01 -18.51
CA SER A 496 -6.66 -30.60 -18.60
C SER A 496 -5.76 -29.70 -17.75
N LYS A 497 -5.88 -28.38 -17.89
CA LYS A 497 -4.99 -27.46 -17.22
C LYS A 497 -5.75 -26.47 -16.34
N HIS A 498 -5.43 -26.48 -15.04
CA HIS A 498 -5.87 -25.51 -14.04
C HIS A 498 -4.70 -25.00 -13.20
N CYS A 499 -4.89 -23.91 -12.48
CA CYS A 499 -3.88 -23.31 -11.59
C CYS A 499 -3.66 -24.09 -10.28
N VAL A 500 -2.67 -23.69 -9.50
CA VAL A 500 -2.34 -24.25 -8.20
C VAL A 500 -2.06 -23.15 -7.19
#